data_813edf2b334a5bff1525b521d95ea1fc
#
_entry.id   813edf2b334a5bff1525b521d95ea1fc
#
_cell.length_a   1.000
_cell.length_b   1.000
_cell.length_c   1.000
_cell.angle_alpha   90.00
_cell.angle_beta   90.00
_cell.angle_gamma   90.00
#
_symmetry.space_group_name_H-M   'P 1'
#
loop_
_entity.id
_entity.type
_entity.pdbx_description
1 polymer ?
#
loop_
_entity_poly.entity_id
_entity_poly.type
_entity_poly.pdbx_seq_one_letter_code
_entity_poly.pdbx_strand_id
1 'polypeptide(L)'
;EDFEIVGFVFMTDVVRKNAPDILGYFEEQGVDLKVISGDDPVTVAAIAARAGLKDADKYKDATTIHTDEEMEDAILKYSVFGRVTPKQKQQMVRLLKQNGRTVAMTGDGVNDVLALKEADCSIAMAQGSDAAKNIANVVLLDSNFASMPHIVNQGRRVVNNIRTAASMFLIK
;
A
#
# COMPACT_ATOMS: atom_id res chain seq x y z
N GLU A 1 16.06 -43.41 -11.50
CA GLU A 1 16.78 -42.33 -12.20
C GLU A 1 17.51 -41.50 -11.16
N ASP A 2 18.84 -41.46 -11.25
CA ASP A 2 19.66 -40.65 -10.36
C ASP A 2 19.64 -39.21 -10.89
N PHE A 3 19.19 -38.26 -10.06
CA PHE A 3 19.23 -36.84 -10.39
C PHE A 3 20.55 -36.24 -9.91
N GLU A 4 21.23 -35.53 -10.80
CA GLU A 4 22.43 -34.77 -10.46
C GLU A 4 22.09 -33.27 -10.37
N ILE A 5 22.52 -32.62 -9.28
CA ILE A 5 22.35 -31.17 -9.11
C ILE A 5 23.39 -30.48 -9.99
N VAL A 6 22.93 -29.78 -11.05
CA VAL A 6 23.80 -29.10 -12.02
C VAL A 6 24.11 -27.66 -11.61
N GLY A 7 23.32 -27.06 -10.73
CA GLY A 7 23.53 -25.70 -10.28
C GLY A 7 22.36 -25.10 -9.50
N PHE A 8 22.56 -23.87 -9.01
CA PHE A 8 21.54 -23.07 -8.30
C PHE A 8 21.37 -21.74 -9.01
N VAL A 9 20.13 -21.27 -9.11
CA VAL A 9 19.78 -19.92 -9.59
C VAL A 9 19.21 -19.12 -8.43
N PHE A 10 19.87 -18.02 -8.08
CA PHE A 10 19.38 -17.10 -7.07
C PHE A 10 18.72 -15.90 -7.75
N MET A 11 17.45 -15.65 -7.42
CA MET A 11 16.71 -14.49 -7.87
C MET A 11 16.46 -13.56 -6.68
N THR A 12 16.61 -12.26 -6.90
CA THR A 12 16.31 -11.25 -5.90
C THR A 12 15.59 -10.07 -6.54
N ASP A 13 14.61 -9.53 -5.85
CA ASP A 13 13.94 -8.32 -6.29
C ASP A 13 14.85 -7.09 -6.12
N VAL A 14 14.82 -6.23 -7.14
CA VAL A 14 15.56 -4.97 -7.11
C VAL A 14 14.64 -3.87 -6.58
N VAL A 15 14.89 -3.44 -5.35
CA VAL A 15 14.23 -2.27 -4.78
C VAL A 15 14.67 -1.01 -5.52
N ARG A 16 13.73 -0.15 -5.88
CA ARG A 16 14.02 1.13 -6.55
C ARG A 16 14.87 2.02 -5.62
N LYS A 17 15.88 2.68 -6.16
CA LYS A 17 16.83 3.51 -5.38
C LYS A 17 16.16 4.64 -4.60
N ASN A 18 15.06 5.18 -5.13
CA ASN A 18 14.28 6.27 -4.52
C ASN A 18 13.17 5.81 -3.56
N ALA A 19 13.02 4.51 -3.32
CA ALA A 19 11.99 4.00 -2.43
C ALA A 19 12.13 4.53 -0.99
N PRO A 20 13.33 4.57 -0.37
CA PRO A 20 13.47 5.11 0.98
C PRO A 20 13.05 6.57 1.10
N ASP A 21 13.38 7.40 0.11
CA ASP A 21 13.03 8.83 0.11
C ASP A 21 11.51 9.03 0.06
N ILE A 22 10.81 8.19 -0.74
CA ILE A 22 9.36 8.26 -0.89
C ILE A 22 8.65 7.80 0.38
N LEU A 23 9.08 6.67 0.95
CA LEU A 23 8.51 6.17 2.21
C LEU A 23 8.75 7.16 3.34
N GLY A 24 9.98 7.71 3.46
CA GLY A 24 10.32 8.77 4.42
C GLY A 24 9.44 10.01 4.26
N TYR A 25 9.18 10.46 3.03
CA TYR A 25 8.26 11.57 2.79
C TYR A 25 6.86 11.32 3.38
N PHE A 26 6.28 10.13 3.16
CA PHE A 26 4.95 9.83 3.70
C PHE A 26 4.94 9.70 5.22
N GLU A 27 5.99 9.12 5.81
CA GLU A 27 6.13 9.07 7.26
C GLU A 27 6.22 10.47 7.89
N GLU A 28 6.99 11.38 7.28
CA GLU A 28 7.07 12.79 7.71
C GLU A 28 5.72 13.52 7.61
N GLN A 29 4.84 13.07 6.69
CA GLN A 29 3.46 13.56 6.60
C GLN A 29 2.51 12.90 7.61
N GLY A 30 3.00 12.04 8.49
CA GLY A 30 2.20 11.32 9.49
C GLY A 30 1.37 10.17 8.92
N VAL A 31 1.76 9.64 7.75
CA VAL A 31 1.11 8.47 7.15
C VAL A 31 1.66 7.19 7.75
N ASP A 32 0.78 6.34 8.26
CA ASP A 32 1.12 4.99 8.71
C ASP A 32 1.18 4.05 7.52
N LEU A 33 2.40 3.61 7.17
CA LEU A 33 2.65 2.79 5.99
C LEU A 33 2.53 1.31 6.32
N LYS A 34 1.80 0.59 5.48
CA LYS A 34 1.63 -0.86 5.60
C LYS A 34 1.90 -1.57 4.27
N VAL A 35 2.61 -2.68 4.33
CA VAL A 35 2.87 -3.56 3.17
C VAL A 35 2.04 -4.83 3.32
N ILE A 36 1.21 -5.10 2.33
CA ILE A 36 0.28 -6.23 2.32
C ILE A 36 0.53 -7.05 1.05
N SER A 37 1.09 -8.25 1.18
CA SER A 37 1.43 -9.13 0.06
C SER A 37 0.85 -10.54 0.21
N GLY A 38 0.66 -11.21 -0.93
CA GLY A 38 0.37 -12.66 -0.96
C GLY A 38 1.59 -13.53 -0.75
N ASP A 39 2.80 -12.95 -0.81
CA ASP A 39 4.07 -13.65 -0.72
C ASP A 39 4.43 -14.02 0.73
N ASP A 40 5.51 -14.78 0.88
CA ASP A 40 6.02 -15.18 2.19
C ASP A 40 6.37 -13.97 3.07
N PRO A 41 5.89 -13.92 4.33
CA PRO A 41 6.03 -12.75 5.18
C PRO A 41 7.49 -12.38 5.49
N VAL A 42 8.39 -13.34 5.58
CA VAL A 42 9.82 -13.08 5.83
C VAL A 42 10.45 -12.39 4.62
N THR A 43 10.12 -12.87 3.42
CA THR A 43 10.59 -12.26 2.17
C THR A 43 10.05 -10.85 2.01
N VAL A 44 8.76 -10.64 2.27
CA VAL A 44 8.12 -9.32 2.19
C VAL A 44 8.74 -8.35 3.20
N ALA A 45 8.98 -8.80 4.43
CA ALA A 45 9.64 -8.01 5.47
C ALA A 45 11.06 -7.60 5.08
N ALA A 46 11.83 -8.52 4.52
CA ALA A 46 13.20 -8.23 4.06
C ALA A 46 13.22 -7.20 2.91
N ILE A 47 12.28 -7.29 1.97
CA ILE A 47 12.13 -6.31 0.88
C ILE A 47 11.68 -4.96 1.43
N ALA A 48 10.70 -4.94 2.33
CA ALA A 48 10.19 -3.71 2.97
C ALA A 48 11.30 -2.99 3.76
N ALA A 49 12.12 -3.72 4.51
CA ALA A 49 13.27 -3.17 5.22
C ALA A 49 14.30 -2.55 4.27
N ARG A 50 14.61 -3.24 3.15
CA ARG A 50 15.50 -2.70 2.10
C ARG A 50 14.92 -1.48 1.41
N ALA A 51 13.59 -1.38 1.33
CA ALA A 51 12.89 -0.20 0.81
C ALA A 51 12.86 0.98 1.81
N GLY A 52 13.29 0.78 3.06
CA GLY A 52 13.35 1.82 4.08
C GLY A 52 12.09 1.93 4.95
N LEU A 53 11.19 0.94 4.91
CA LEU A 53 10.02 0.93 5.78
C LEU A 53 10.45 0.76 7.24
N LYS A 54 9.99 1.64 8.11
CA LYS A 54 10.19 1.51 9.56
C LYS A 54 9.41 0.32 10.10
N ASP A 55 9.96 -0.30 11.14
CA ASP A 55 9.33 -1.46 11.78
C ASP A 55 9.01 -2.62 10.81
N ALA A 56 9.76 -2.75 9.71
CA ALA A 56 9.58 -3.83 8.74
C ALA A 56 9.85 -5.22 9.34
N ASP A 57 10.59 -5.29 10.45
CA ASP A 57 10.80 -6.48 11.26
C ASP A 57 9.53 -6.92 12.01
N LYS A 58 8.57 -6.00 12.20
CA LYS A 58 7.23 -6.29 12.75
C LYS A 58 6.33 -6.79 11.64
N TYR A 59 6.45 -8.06 11.30
CA TYR A 59 5.62 -8.68 10.27
C TYR A 59 4.68 -9.73 10.85
N LYS A 60 3.60 -10.03 10.12
CA LYS A 60 2.59 -11.03 10.49
C LYS A 60 2.29 -11.94 9.30
N ASP A 61 2.20 -13.24 9.57
CA ASP A 61 1.66 -14.22 8.63
C ASP A 61 0.13 -14.20 8.73
N ALA A 62 -0.55 -13.81 7.64
CA ALA A 62 -2.01 -13.71 7.62
C ALA A 62 -2.72 -15.06 7.73
N THR A 63 -2.03 -16.17 7.48
CA THR A 63 -2.60 -17.52 7.68
C THR A 63 -2.81 -17.87 9.15
N THR A 64 -2.15 -17.14 10.07
CA THR A 64 -2.30 -17.33 11.51
C THR A 64 -3.41 -16.48 12.13
N ILE A 65 -4.15 -15.74 11.33
CA ILE A 65 -5.24 -14.86 11.76
C ILE A 65 -6.56 -15.52 11.40
N HIS A 66 -7.39 -15.78 12.39
CA HIS A 66 -8.62 -16.57 12.22
C HIS A 66 -9.91 -15.81 12.54
N THR A 67 -9.82 -14.72 13.32
CA THR A 67 -10.98 -13.90 13.70
C THR A 67 -10.81 -12.44 13.29
N ASP A 68 -11.91 -11.69 13.27
CA ASP A 68 -11.91 -10.26 12.96
C ASP A 68 -11.17 -9.45 14.03
N GLU A 69 -11.30 -9.85 15.29
CA GLU A 69 -10.61 -9.22 16.42
C GLU A 69 -9.09 -9.41 16.32
N GLU A 70 -8.64 -10.63 15.97
CA GLU A 70 -7.21 -10.89 15.73
C GLU A 70 -6.67 -10.07 14.55
N MET A 71 -7.48 -9.89 13.49
CA MET A 71 -7.12 -9.08 12.34
C MET A 71 -7.02 -7.60 12.74
N GLU A 72 -7.96 -7.09 13.53
CA GLU A 72 -7.96 -5.71 14.01
C GLU A 72 -6.73 -5.41 14.87
N ASP A 73 -6.44 -6.27 15.85
CA ASP A 73 -5.24 -6.16 16.66
C ASP A 73 -3.96 -6.20 15.80
N ALA A 74 -3.92 -7.11 14.82
CA ALA A 74 -2.77 -7.27 13.95
C ALA A 74 -2.52 -6.02 13.09
N ILE A 75 -3.55 -5.44 12.45
CA ILE A 75 -3.36 -4.27 11.57
C ILE A 75 -2.95 -3.01 12.33
N LEU A 76 -3.25 -2.92 13.62
CA LEU A 76 -2.81 -1.81 14.45
C LEU A 76 -1.36 -1.98 14.93
N LYS A 77 -0.87 -3.23 15.03
CA LYS A 77 0.43 -3.56 15.61
C LYS A 77 1.54 -3.79 14.58
N TYR A 78 1.21 -4.37 13.42
CA TYR A 78 2.20 -4.81 12.44
C TYR A 78 2.19 -3.90 11.21
N SER A 79 3.39 -3.72 10.61
CA SER A 79 3.56 -2.91 9.40
C SER A 79 3.62 -3.75 8.12
N VAL A 80 3.95 -5.05 8.24
CA VAL A 80 4.13 -5.95 7.11
C VAL A 80 3.27 -7.20 7.28
N PHE A 81 2.56 -7.57 6.22
CA PHE A 81 1.70 -8.76 6.17
C PHE A 81 2.05 -9.60 4.95
N GLY A 82 2.30 -10.88 5.18
CA GLY A 82 2.50 -11.87 4.12
C GLY A 82 1.39 -12.92 4.07
N ARG A 83 1.32 -13.67 2.96
CA ARG A 83 0.33 -14.70 2.67
C ARG A 83 -1.12 -14.23 2.79
N VAL A 84 -1.35 -12.94 2.45
CA VAL A 84 -2.65 -12.29 2.56
C VAL A 84 -3.53 -12.64 1.36
N THR A 85 -4.72 -13.14 1.60
CA THR A 85 -5.72 -13.38 0.55
C THR A 85 -6.41 -12.08 0.12
N PRO A 86 -7.03 -12.03 -1.09
CA PRO A 86 -7.77 -10.85 -1.55
C PRO A 86 -8.90 -10.41 -0.59
N LYS A 87 -9.57 -11.37 0.04
CA LYS A 87 -10.61 -11.08 1.05
C LYS A 87 -10.03 -10.46 2.32
N GLN A 88 -8.91 -11.00 2.79
CA GLN A 88 -8.21 -10.42 3.95
C GLN A 88 -7.67 -9.02 3.66
N LYS A 89 -7.17 -8.72 2.43
CA LYS A 89 -6.79 -7.36 2.03
C LYS A 89 -7.97 -6.39 2.16
N GLN A 90 -9.14 -6.77 1.66
CA GLN A 90 -10.37 -5.98 1.79
C GLN A 90 -10.74 -5.78 3.27
N GLN A 91 -10.71 -6.83 4.06
CA GLN A 91 -11.01 -6.80 5.49
C GLN A 91 -10.09 -5.87 6.26
N MET A 92 -8.79 -5.92 5.99
CA MET A 92 -7.79 -5.02 6.60
C MET A 92 -8.12 -3.54 6.32
N VAL A 93 -8.45 -3.20 5.07
CA VAL A 93 -8.85 -1.84 4.70
C VAL A 93 -10.12 -1.42 5.45
N ARG A 94 -11.12 -2.29 5.49
CA ARG A 94 -12.38 -2.04 6.21
C ARG A 94 -12.15 -1.79 7.70
N LEU A 95 -11.37 -2.62 8.36
CA LEU A 95 -11.08 -2.50 9.79
C LEU A 95 -10.31 -1.21 10.10
N LEU A 96 -9.34 -0.82 9.27
CA LEU A 96 -8.64 0.47 9.42
C LEU A 96 -9.63 1.64 9.34
N LYS A 97 -10.58 1.62 8.39
CA LYS A 97 -11.63 2.65 8.27
C LYS A 97 -12.57 2.67 9.48
N GLN A 98 -12.98 1.51 9.99
CA GLN A 98 -13.79 1.39 11.21
C GLN A 98 -13.07 1.96 12.44
N ASN A 99 -11.74 1.87 12.48
CA ASN A 99 -10.89 2.51 13.48
C ASN A 99 -10.61 4.01 13.21
N GLY A 100 -11.41 4.64 12.35
CA GLY A 100 -11.35 6.07 12.08
C GLY A 100 -10.14 6.51 11.24
N ARG A 101 -9.47 5.59 10.55
CA ARG A 101 -8.37 5.91 9.63
C ARG A 101 -8.89 6.21 8.23
N THR A 102 -8.32 7.20 7.58
CA THR A 102 -8.49 7.42 6.13
C THR A 102 -7.45 6.58 5.40
N VAL A 103 -7.91 5.68 4.53
CA VAL A 103 -7.06 4.66 3.92
C VAL A 103 -6.86 4.92 2.44
N ALA A 104 -5.60 5.07 2.02
CA ALA A 104 -5.19 4.98 0.63
C ALA A 104 -4.65 3.57 0.35
N MET A 105 -5.14 2.93 -0.70
CA MET A 105 -4.69 1.60 -1.13
C MET A 105 -4.06 1.68 -2.51
N THR A 106 -2.85 1.15 -2.63
CA THR A 106 -2.17 0.99 -3.93
C THR A 106 -2.13 -0.48 -4.30
N GLY A 107 -2.52 -0.78 -5.53
CA GLY A 107 -2.50 -2.14 -6.07
C GLY A 107 -2.46 -2.15 -7.58
N ASP A 108 -1.94 -3.22 -8.16
CA ASP A 108 -1.80 -3.41 -9.61
C ASP A 108 -2.46 -4.69 -10.13
N GLY A 109 -2.77 -5.62 -9.23
CA GLY A 109 -3.33 -6.93 -9.56
C GLY A 109 -4.85 -7.03 -9.45
N VAL A 110 -5.40 -8.07 -10.07
CA VAL A 110 -6.80 -8.46 -9.91
C VAL A 110 -7.11 -8.79 -8.44
N ASN A 111 -6.12 -9.29 -7.72
CA ASN A 111 -6.23 -9.65 -6.30
C ASN A 111 -6.41 -8.44 -5.38
N ASP A 112 -6.13 -7.22 -5.86
CA ASP A 112 -6.23 -5.98 -5.09
C ASP A 112 -7.58 -5.28 -5.30
N VAL A 113 -8.37 -5.69 -6.29
CA VAL A 113 -9.64 -5.06 -6.71
C VAL A 113 -10.60 -4.85 -5.53
N LEU A 114 -10.75 -5.85 -4.65
CA LEU A 114 -11.65 -5.76 -3.50
C LEU A 114 -11.15 -4.72 -2.48
N ALA A 115 -9.86 -4.69 -2.20
CA ALA A 115 -9.25 -3.73 -1.28
C ALA A 115 -9.23 -2.31 -1.86
N LEU A 116 -8.94 -2.16 -3.16
CA LEU A 116 -9.02 -0.87 -3.87
C LEU A 116 -10.43 -0.28 -3.82
N LYS A 117 -11.46 -1.10 -4.00
CA LYS A 117 -12.86 -0.67 -3.88
C LYS A 117 -13.25 -0.21 -2.48
N GLU A 118 -12.69 -0.83 -1.46
CA GLU A 118 -12.97 -0.54 -0.05
C GLU A 118 -12.29 0.74 0.43
N ALA A 119 -11.14 1.09 -0.13
CA ALA A 119 -10.31 2.23 0.28
C ALA A 119 -10.99 3.58 0.02
N ASP A 120 -10.62 4.62 0.80
CA ASP A 120 -11.07 5.99 0.60
C ASP A 120 -10.38 6.63 -0.62
N CYS A 121 -9.14 6.23 -0.90
CA CYS A 121 -8.41 6.60 -2.10
C CYS A 121 -7.72 5.36 -2.68
N SER A 122 -8.05 5.01 -3.90
CA SER A 122 -7.45 3.87 -4.60
C SER A 122 -6.53 4.32 -5.72
N ILE A 123 -5.35 3.72 -5.78
CA ILE A 123 -4.28 4.07 -6.71
C ILE A 123 -3.88 2.81 -7.48
N ALA A 124 -3.93 2.88 -8.80
CA ALA A 124 -3.48 1.79 -9.68
C ALA A 124 -2.28 2.21 -10.52
N MET A 125 -1.50 1.21 -10.96
CA MET A 125 -0.41 1.41 -11.91
C MET A 125 -0.93 1.22 -13.34
N ALA A 126 -0.44 2.02 -14.30
CA ALA A 126 -0.83 1.88 -15.71
C ALA A 126 -0.51 0.49 -16.29
N GLN A 127 0.58 -0.14 -15.82
CA GLN A 127 0.97 -1.50 -16.20
C GLN A 127 0.20 -2.59 -15.46
N GLY A 128 -0.65 -2.21 -14.49
CA GLY A 128 -1.48 -3.13 -13.74
C GLY A 128 -2.66 -3.66 -14.53
N SER A 129 -3.48 -4.50 -13.89
CA SER A 129 -4.67 -5.09 -14.51
C SER A 129 -5.71 -4.02 -14.87
N ASP A 130 -6.45 -4.24 -15.96
CA ASP A 130 -7.54 -3.34 -16.36
C ASP A 130 -8.64 -3.27 -15.28
N ALA A 131 -8.85 -4.36 -14.57
CA ALA A 131 -9.79 -4.38 -13.45
C ALA A 131 -9.40 -3.41 -12.33
N ALA A 132 -8.12 -3.34 -11.96
CA ALA A 132 -7.62 -2.39 -10.97
C ALA A 132 -7.71 -0.94 -11.47
N LYS A 133 -7.30 -0.69 -12.72
CA LYS A 133 -7.36 0.65 -13.34
C LYS A 133 -8.78 1.20 -13.43
N ASN A 134 -9.75 0.37 -13.78
CA ASN A 134 -11.14 0.80 -13.95
C ASN A 134 -11.85 1.19 -12.65
N ILE A 135 -11.35 0.74 -11.50
CA ILE A 135 -11.93 1.07 -10.19
C ILE A 135 -11.13 2.08 -9.40
N ALA A 136 -9.88 2.33 -9.79
CA ALA A 136 -9.00 3.25 -9.06
C ALA A 136 -9.42 4.70 -9.23
N ASN A 137 -9.29 5.49 -8.16
CA ASN A 137 -9.50 6.94 -8.20
C ASN A 137 -8.35 7.65 -8.93
N VAL A 138 -7.15 7.08 -8.86
CA VAL A 138 -5.93 7.60 -9.48
C VAL A 138 -5.22 6.48 -10.22
N VAL A 139 -4.78 6.74 -11.45
CA VAL A 139 -3.92 5.82 -12.21
C VAL A 139 -2.58 6.50 -12.48
N LEU A 140 -1.49 5.89 -12.01
CA LEU A 140 -0.12 6.36 -12.26
C LEU A 140 0.34 5.92 -13.64
N LEU A 141 0.34 6.85 -14.60
CA LEU A 141 0.64 6.55 -16.00
C LEU A 141 2.09 6.11 -16.24
N ASP A 142 3.01 6.60 -15.44
CA ASP A 142 4.43 6.21 -15.44
C ASP A 142 4.71 4.93 -14.64
N SER A 143 3.67 4.34 -14.02
CA SER A 143 3.76 3.18 -13.12
C SER A 143 4.85 3.38 -12.05
N ASN A 144 5.03 4.61 -11.61
CA ASN A 144 6.05 4.99 -10.64
C ASN A 144 5.43 5.67 -9.42
N PHE A 145 5.47 4.98 -8.28
CA PHE A 145 4.97 5.52 -7.02
C PHE A 145 5.73 6.79 -6.56
N ALA A 146 6.92 7.06 -7.11
CA ALA A 146 7.68 8.30 -6.86
C ALA A 146 6.97 9.58 -7.30
N SER A 147 5.96 9.48 -8.15
CA SER A 147 5.14 10.62 -8.57
C SER A 147 4.12 11.05 -7.49
N MET A 148 3.85 10.20 -6.49
CA MET A 148 2.83 10.45 -5.48
C MET A 148 3.08 11.70 -4.62
N PRO A 149 4.30 12.03 -4.13
CA PRO A 149 4.54 13.27 -3.40
C PRO A 149 4.13 14.50 -4.19
N HIS A 150 4.40 14.53 -5.50
CA HIS A 150 3.98 15.62 -6.38
C HIS A 150 2.45 15.69 -6.50
N ILE A 151 1.76 14.57 -6.69
CA ILE A 151 0.30 14.48 -6.79
C ILE A 151 -0.35 14.98 -5.50
N VAL A 152 0.15 14.55 -4.34
CA VAL A 152 -0.35 15.01 -3.03
C VAL A 152 -0.20 16.53 -2.87
N ASN A 153 0.96 17.08 -3.25
CA ASN A 153 1.20 18.52 -3.19
C ASN A 153 0.27 19.31 -4.14
N GLN A 154 0.01 18.81 -5.33
CA GLN A 154 -0.96 19.41 -6.25
C GLN A 154 -2.38 19.36 -5.69
N GLY A 155 -2.81 18.23 -5.12
CA GLY A 155 -4.10 18.09 -4.47
C GLY A 155 -4.27 19.09 -3.33
N ARG A 156 -3.27 19.28 -2.48
CA ARG A 156 -3.26 20.28 -1.41
C ARG A 156 -3.41 21.70 -1.95
N ARG A 157 -2.74 22.04 -3.04
CA ARG A 157 -2.87 23.36 -3.69
C ARG A 157 -4.30 23.60 -4.17
N VAL A 158 -4.92 22.60 -4.83
CA VAL A 158 -6.30 22.69 -5.31
C VAL A 158 -7.27 22.93 -4.13
N VAL A 159 -7.15 22.13 -3.07
CA VAL A 159 -7.98 22.29 -1.86
C VAL A 159 -7.81 23.68 -1.24
N ASN A 160 -6.58 24.16 -1.11
CA ASN A 160 -6.32 25.48 -0.56
C ASN A 160 -6.91 26.60 -1.43
N ASN A 161 -6.80 26.51 -2.76
CA ASN A 161 -7.38 27.46 -3.69
C ASN A 161 -8.92 27.50 -3.57
N ILE A 162 -9.57 26.32 -3.50
CA ILE A 162 -11.02 26.23 -3.30
C ILE A 162 -11.43 26.85 -1.97
N ARG A 163 -10.71 26.55 -0.88
CA ARG A 163 -10.98 27.15 0.44
C ARG A 163 -10.86 28.67 0.43
N THR A 164 -9.81 29.19 -0.19
CA THR A 164 -9.60 30.64 -0.31
C THR A 164 -10.73 31.29 -1.10
N ALA A 165 -11.08 30.73 -2.27
CA ALA A 165 -12.18 31.24 -3.08
C ALA A 165 -13.52 31.21 -2.32
N ALA A 166 -13.84 30.07 -1.67
CA ALA A 166 -15.07 29.93 -0.88
C ALA A 166 -15.10 30.93 0.28
N SER A 167 -13.99 31.13 0.98
CA SER A 167 -13.92 32.13 2.08
C SER A 167 -14.17 33.54 1.60
N MET A 168 -13.66 33.89 0.41
CA MET A 168 -13.93 35.23 -0.18
C MET A 168 -15.41 35.45 -0.48
N PHE A 169 -16.16 34.42 -0.88
CA PHE A 169 -17.58 34.46 -1.11
C PHE A 169 -18.41 34.55 0.18
N LEU A 170 -17.93 33.92 1.27
CA LEU A 170 -18.64 33.84 2.55
C LEU A 170 -18.43 35.08 3.45
N ILE A 171 -17.38 35.86 3.22
CA ILE A 171 -17.06 37.07 4.02
C ILE A 171 -17.81 38.34 3.52
N LYS A 172 -18.66 38.20 2.54
CA LYS A 172 -19.47 39.29 2.00
C LYS A 172 -20.78 39.47 2.82
#